data_a8d458102ece7eef44dec03d094c02c5
#
_entry.id   a8d458102ece7eef44dec03d094c02c5
#
_cell.length_a   1.000
_cell.length_b   1.000
_cell.length_c   1.000
_cell.angle_alpha   90.00
_cell.angle_beta   90.00
_cell.angle_gamma   90.00
#
_symmetry.space_group_name_H-M   'P 1'
#
loop_
_entity.id
_entity.type
_entity.pdbx_description
1 polymer ?
#
loop_
_entity_poly.entity_id
_entity_poly.type
_entity_poly.pdbx_seq_one_letter_code
_entity_poly.pdbx_strand_id
1 'polypeptide(L)'
;KMDAWWRAANYLSACQLYLLDNPLLREPLKEEHLKRTIVGHWGTCPGQNFIYTHLNRAIVKYDLDMIYLSGPGHGGNAVVAQDYLDGSYSEVYPNISQDAAGMKRLFRQFSFPGGIPSQTAPNTPGSINEGGELGYSLAHAFGAVMDNPTLIAACVVGDGEAETGPLATAWHSNKFLNPVTDGAVLPILH
;
A
#
# COMPACT_ATOMS: atom_id res chain seq x y z
N LYS A 1 -13.63 15.76 0.02
CA LYS A 1 -12.65 15.12 -0.88
C LYS A 1 -11.98 13.92 -0.21
N MET A 2 -11.39 14.05 0.98
CA MET A 2 -10.71 12.95 1.68
C MET A 2 -11.61 11.73 1.90
N ASP A 3 -12.83 11.92 2.41
CA ASP A 3 -13.80 10.83 2.57
C ASP A 3 -14.10 10.10 1.25
N ALA A 4 -14.27 10.85 0.17
CA ALA A 4 -14.51 10.27 -1.16
C ALA A 4 -13.30 9.46 -1.65
N TRP A 5 -12.09 9.95 -1.42
CA TRP A 5 -10.86 9.25 -1.75
C TRP A 5 -10.72 7.95 -0.95
N TRP A 6 -10.85 8.03 0.36
CA TRP A 6 -10.79 6.86 1.25
C TRP A 6 -11.84 5.79 0.88
N ARG A 7 -13.07 6.20 0.57
CA ARG A 7 -14.13 5.28 0.12
C ARG A 7 -13.81 4.64 -1.24
N ALA A 8 -13.24 5.40 -2.18
CA ALA A 8 -12.82 4.87 -3.47
C ALA A 8 -11.66 3.86 -3.29
N ALA A 9 -10.68 4.17 -2.45
CA ALA A 9 -9.59 3.25 -2.12
C ALA A 9 -10.10 1.96 -1.49
N ASN A 10 -11.05 2.06 -0.55
CA ASN A 10 -11.68 0.89 0.07
C ASN A 10 -12.45 0.05 -0.96
N TYR A 11 -13.16 0.69 -1.87
CA TYR A 11 -13.85 -0.01 -2.96
C TYR A 11 -12.87 -0.79 -3.83
N LEU A 12 -11.81 -0.14 -4.29
CA LEU A 12 -10.77 -0.77 -5.11
C LEU A 12 -10.07 -1.90 -4.36
N SER A 13 -9.78 -1.71 -3.08
CA SER A 13 -9.16 -2.75 -2.25
C SER A 13 -10.04 -3.99 -2.13
N ALA A 14 -11.33 -3.81 -1.86
CA ALA A 14 -12.29 -4.90 -1.77
C ALA A 14 -12.48 -5.60 -3.13
N CYS A 15 -12.61 -4.83 -4.21
CA CYS A 15 -12.86 -5.38 -5.53
C CYS A 15 -11.68 -6.19 -6.07
N GLN A 16 -10.44 -5.83 -5.71
CA GLN A 16 -9.27 -6.67 -6.02
C GLN A 16 -9.39 -8.08 -5.42
N LEU A 17 -10.02 -8.22 -4.26
CA LEU A 17 -10.25 -9.53 -3.63
C LEU A 17 -11.37 -10.31 -4.28
N TYR A 18 -12.48 -9.65 -4.64
CA TYR A 18 -13.74 -10.33 -4.90
C TYR A 18 -14.21 -10.28 -6.34
N LEU A 19 -13.85 -9.25 -7.14
CA LEU A 19 -14.45 -9.08 -8.46
C LEU A 19 -13.56 -9.56 -9.62
N LEU A 20 -14.20 -10.20 -10.59
CA LEU A 20 -13.65 -10.53 -11.91
C LEU A 20 -14.16 -9.60 -13.00
N ASP A 21 -15.38 -9.10 -12.85
CA ASP A 21 -16.05 -8.28 -13.85
C ASP A 21 -16.98 -7.25 -13.21
N ASN A 22 -17.63 -6.41 -14.04
CA ASN A 22 -18.54 -5.36 -13.61
C ASN A 22 -17.91 -4.37 -12.60
N PRO A 23 -16.71 -3.82 -12.89
CA PRO A 23 -15.90 -3.05 -11.93
C PRO A 23 -16.56 -1.76 -11.46
N LEU A 24 -17.55 -1.24 -12.20
CA LEU A 24 -18.30 -0.02 -11.85
C LEU A 24 -19.72 -0.31 -11.38
N LEU A 25 -20.07 -1.58 -11.15
CA LEU A 25 -21.40 -2.02 -10.71
C LEU A 25 -22.54 -1.43 -11.57
N ARG A 26 -22.34 -1.39 -12.90
CA ARG A 26 -23.32 -0.85 -13.83
C ARG A 26 -24.57 -1.71 -13.99
N GLU A 27 -24.48 -2.97 -13.60
CA GLU A 27 -25.57 -3.91 -13.49
C GLU A 27 -25.54 -4.60 -12.10
N PRO A 28 -26.65 -5.21 -11.66
CA PRO A 28 -26.66 -5.98 -10.42
C PRO A 28 -25.59 -7.06 -10.41
N LEU A 29 -24.96 -7.28 -9.25
CA LEU A 29 -23.97 -8.34 -9.09
C LEU A 29 -24.57 -9.72 -9.38
N LYS A 30 -23.78 -10.52 -10.09
CA LYS A 30 -24.09 -11.91 -10.41
C LYS A 30 -22.91 -12.78 -9.95
N GLU A 31 -23.15 -14.07 -9.80
CA GLU A 31 -22.11 -15.02 -9.38
C GLU A 31 -20.92 -15.02 -10.36
N GLU A 32 -21.16 -14.89 -11.64
CA GLU A 32 -20.14 -14.83 -12.70
C GLU A 32 -19.20 -13.61 -12.60
N HIS A 33 -19.59 -12.56 -11.87
CA HIS A 33 -18.77 -11.38 -11.61
C HIS A 33 -17.77 -11.60 -10.47
N LEU A 34 -17.91 -12.69 -9.71
CA LEU A 34 -17.13 -12.94 -8.50
C LEU A 34 -15.99 -13.93 -8.77
N LYS A 35 -14.90 -13.76 -8.05
CA LYS A 35 -13.80 -14.73 -8.01
C LYS A 35 -14.27 -16.01 -7.29
N ARG A 36 -13.95 -17.17 -7.86
CA ARG A 36 -14.23 -18.47 -7.24
C ARG A 36 -13.28 -18.77 -6.08
N THR A 37 -12.03 -18.34 -6.20
CA THR A 37 -11.01 -18.48 -5.17
C THR A 37 -10.63 -17.10 -4.71
N ILE A 38 -10.81 -16.82 -3.41
CA ILE A 38 -10.48 -15.56 -2.79
C ILE A 38 -9.16 -15.75 -2.04
N VAL A 39 -8.14 -14.99 -2.44
CA VAL A 39 -6.83 -14.97 -1.80
C VAL A 39 -6.46 -13.52 -1.50
N GLY A 40 -6.15 -13.22 -0.24
CA GLY A 40 -5.82 -11.90 0.26
C GLY A 40 -6.62 -11.53 1.50
N HIS A 41 -6.45 -10.32 1.99
CA HIS A 41 -7.02 -9.87 3.25
C HIS A 41 -7.74 -8.53 3.07
N TRP A 42 -8.80 -8.34 3.87
CA TRP A 42 -9.55 -7.09 3.92
C TRP A 42 -9.30 -6.30 5.22
N GLY A 43 -9.10 -7.00 6.34
CA GLY A 43 -9.17 -6.43 7.70
C GLY A 43 -8.33 -5.16 7.92
N THR A 44 -7.08 -5.14 7.45
CA THR A 44 -6.18 -3.99 7.58
C THR A 44 -6.42 -2.88 6.52
N CYS A 45 -7.10 -3.19 5.41
CA CYS A 45 -7.20 -2.25 4.28
C CYS A 45 -7.86 -0.92 4.62
N PRO A 46 -9.00 -0.87 5.35
CA PRO A 46 -9.63 0.40 5.69
C PRO A 46 -8.74 1.32 6.51
N GLY A 47 -7.97 0.76 7.45
CA GLY A 47 -7.03 1.52 8.27
C GLY A 47 -5.83 2.00 7.45
N GLN A 48 -5.22 1.15 6.65
CA GLN A 48 -4.12 1.55 5.78
C GLN A 48 -4.56 2.61 4.76
N ASN A 49 -5.73 2.46 4.16
CA ASN A 49 -6.29 3.47 3.26
C ASN A 49 -6.56 4.80 3.99
N PHE A 50 -6.98 4.76 5.25
CA PHE A 50 -7.15 5.96 6.06
C PHE A 50 -5.81 6.67 6.30
N ILE A 51 -4.80 5.92 6.74
CA ILE A 51 -3.45 6.44 6.98
C ILE A 51 -2.90 7.08 5.72
N TYR A 52 -2.90 6.35 4.59
CA TYR A 52 -2.40 6.85 3.31
C TYR A 52 -3.10 8.13 2.87
N THR A 53 -4.44 8.17 2.94
CA THR A 53 -5.23 9.35 2.57
C THR A 53 -4.82 10.60 3.38
N HIS A 54 -4.52 10.43 4.66
CA HIS A 54 -4.08 11.51 5.53
C HIS A 54 -2.64 11.93 5.26
N LEU A 55 -1.75 10.99 5.00
CA LEU A 55 -0.37 11.26 4.60
C LEU A 55 -0.32 11.99 3.26
N ASN A 56 -1.07 11.52 2.26
CA ASN A 56 -1.15 12.17 0.96
C ASN A 56 -1.66 13.62 1.06
N ARG A 57 -2.62 13.88 1.95
CA ARG A 57 -3.02 15.27 2.24
C ARG A 57 -1.86 16.11 2.78
N ALA A 58 -1.03 15.55 3.65
CA ALA A 58 0.14 16.25 4.21
C ALA A 58 1.19 16.48 3.13
N ILE A 59 1.48 15.46 2.31
CA ILE A 59 2.40 15.55 1.16
C ILE A 59 2.00 16.72 0.26
N VAL A 60 0.76 16.73 -0.22
CA VAL A 60 0.26 17.78 -1.13
C VAL A 60 0.25 19.17 -0.48
N LYS A 61 -0.07 19.25 0.82
CA LYS A 61 -0.16 20.53 1.52
C LYS A 61 1.21 21.19 1.77
N TYR A 62 2.21 20.37 2.06
CA TYR A 62 3.51 20.84 2.52
C TYR A 62 4.65 20.54 1.55
N ASP A 63 4.33 19.98 0.37
CA ASP A 63 5.28 19.58 -0.68
C ASP A 63 6.38 18.66 -0.11
N LEU A 64 5.92 17.57 0.55
CA LEU A 64 6.82 16.65 1.23
C LEU A 64 7.34 15.57 0.28
N ASP A 65 8.62 15.26 0.39
CA ASP A 65 9.22 14.06 -0.17
C ASP A 65 9.00 12.89 0.80
N MET A 66 8.07 11.99 0.46
CA MET A 66 7.65 10.92 1.36
C MET A 66 7.44 9.61 0.63
N ILE A 67 7.90 8.52 1.23
CA ILE A 67 7.56 7.15 0.82
C ILE A 67 6.69 6.47 1.87
N TYR A 68 5.87 5.53 1.42
CA TYR A 68 4.97 4.76 2.28
C TYR A 68 5.41 3.29 2.34
N LEU A 69 5.63 2.77 3.54
CA LEU A 69 5.93 1.37 3.77
C LEU A 69 4.78 0.70 4.54
N SER A 70 4.26 -0.38 3.99
CA SER A 70 3.23 -1.20 4.64
C SER A 70 3.88 -2.40 5.31
N GLY A 71 4.05 -2.34 6.62
CA GLY A 71 4.52 -3.46 7.44
C GLY A 71 3.51 -4.60 7.50
N PRO A 72 2.19 -4.35 7.76
CA PRO A 72 1.18 -5.38 7.62
C PRO A 72 0.93 -5.68 6.13
N GLY A 73 1.87 -6.38 5.52
CA GLY A 73 1.96 -6.61 4.08
C GLY A 73 0.75 -7.32 3.46
N HIS A 74 -0.03 -8.04 4.27
CA HIS A 74 -1.31 -8.60 3.83
C HIS A 74 -2.34 -7.54 3.39
N GLY A 75 -2.07 -6.25 3.61
CA GLY A 75 -2.81 -5.12 3.06
C GLY A 75 -2.31 -4.62 1.70
N GLY A 76 -1.57 -5.41 0.94
CA GLY A 76 -1.00 -5.00 -0.36
C GLY A 76 -2.03 -4.45 -1.35
N ASN A 77 -3.25 -4.97 -1.32
CA ASN A 77 -4.36 -4.45 -2.14
C ASN A 77 -4.77 -3.01 -1.77
N ALA A 78 -4.52 -2.56 -0.54
CA ALA A 78 -4.73 -1.16 -0.17
C ALA A 78 -3.68 -0.25 -0.83
N VAL A 79 -2.41 -0.64 -0.81
CA VAL A 79 -1.34 0.13 -1.45
C VAL A 79 -1.58 0.22 -2.97
N VAL A 80 -1.87 -0.91 -3.61
CA VAL A 80 -2.22 -0.96 -5.05
C VAL A 80 -3.43 -0.07 -5.38
N ALA A 81 -4.44 -0.03 -4.50
CA ALA A 81 -5.61 0.83 -4.70
C ALA A 81 -5.26 2.32 -4.66
N GLN A 82 -4.36 2.73 -3.79
CA GLN A 82 -3.89 4.11 -3.69
C GLN A 82 -3.09 4.53 -4.93
N ASP A 83 -2.14 3.71 -5.35
CA ASP A 83 -1.32 3.96 -6.54
C ASP A 83 -2.17 3.98 -7.83
N TYR A 84 -3.21 3.16 -7.87
CA TYR A 84 -4.15 3.22 -9.00
C TYR A 84 -4.98 4.50 -8.99
N LEU A 85 -5.39 5.00 -7.83
CA LEU A 85 -6.16 6.24 -7.71
C LEU A 85 -5.35 7.48 -8.06
N ASP A 86 -4.09 7.54 -7.65
CA ASP A 86 -3.21 8.68 -7.95
C ASP A 86 -2.62 8.63 -9.37
N GLY A 87 -2.69 7.47 -10.03
CA GLY A 87 -2.26 7.26 -11.41
C GLY A 87 -0.89 6.63 -11.56
N SER A 88 -0.06 6.58 -10.51
CA SER A 88 1.30 6.04 -10.56
C SER A 88 1.34 4.57 -11.00
N TYR A 89 0.34 3.79 -10.60
CA TYR A 89 0.21 2.40 -11.05
C TYR A 89 0.07 2.30 -12.57
N SER A 90 -0.77 3.16 -13.18
CA SER A 90 -1.00 3.17 -14.62
C SER A 90 0.16 3.75 -15.44
N GLU A 91 0.97 4.61 -14.83
CA GLU A 91 2.21 5.10 -15.45
C GLU A 91 3.23 3.97 -15.63
N VAL A 92 3.39 3.10 -14.62
CA VAL A 92 4.30 1.95 -14.68
C VAL A 92 3.71 0.80 -15.48
N TYR A 93 2.40 0.57 -15.36
CA TYR A 93 1.67 -0.50 -16.04
C TYR A 93 0.57 0.05 -16.95
N PRO A 94 0.87 0.57 -18.15
CA PRO A 94 -0.10 1.27 -19.02
C PRO A 94 -1.30 0.43 -19.46
N ASN A 95 -1.17 -0.91 -19.41
CA ASN A 95 -2.27 -1.81 -19.68
C ASN A 95 -3.31 -1.84 -18.56
N ILE A 96 -3.00 -1.31 -17.38
CA ILE A 96 -3.92 -1.11 -16.25
C ILE A 96 -4.36 0.37 -16.24
N SER A 97 -5.12 0.76 -17.25
CA SER A 97 -5.56 2.15 -17.43
C SER A 97 -6.60 2.58 -16.38
N GLN A 98 -6.69 3.89 -16.11
CA GLN A 98 -7.68 4.44 -15.17
C GLN A 98 -9.08 4.56 -15.83
N ASP A 99 -9.61 3.42 -16.27
CA ASP A 99 -10.95 3.26 -16.84
C ASP A 99 -11.57 1.91 -16.46
N ALA A 100 -12.79 1.64 -16.88
CA ALA A 100 -13.48 0.39 -16.54
C ALA A 100 -12.72 -0.86 -17.03
N ALA A 101 -12.04 -0.79 -18.16
CA ALA A 101 -11.27 -1.91 -18.69
C ALA A 101 -9.98 -2.14 -17.87
N GLY A 102 -9.29 -1.07 -17.51
CA GLY A 102 -8.12 -1.12 -16.62
C GLY A 102 -8.48 -1.60 -15.22
N MET A 103 -9.57 -1.10 -14.63
CA MET A 103 -10.09 -1.59 -13.34
C MET A 103 -10.39 -3.10 -13.38
N LYS A 104 -11.01 -3.56 -14.45
CA LYS A 104 -11.29 -5.00 -14.62
C LYS A 104 -10.00 -5.81 -14.64
N ARG A 105 -8.96 -5.32 -15.33
CA ARG A 105 -7.63 -5.97 -15.34
C ARG A 105 -6.96 -5.92 -13.97
N LEU A 106 -7.02 -4.76 -13.29
CA LEU A 106 -6.50 -4.59 -11.94
C LEU A 106 -7.09 -5.63 -10.97
N PHE A 107 -8.41 -5.81 -11.00
CA PHE A 107 -9.08 -6.77 -10.11
C PHE A 107 -8.71 -8.21 -10.46
N ARG A 108 -8.64 -8.54 -11.75
CA ARG A 108 -8.33 -9.89 -12.21
C ARG A 108 -6.91 -10.34 -11.87
N GLN A 109 -5.94 -9.44 -11.97
CA GLN A 109 -4.53 -9.77 -11.77
C GLN A 109 -4.15 -9.98 -10.30
N PHE A 110 -4.93 -9.43 -9.36
CA PHE A 110 -4.60 -9.49 -7.94
C PHE A 110 -4.61 -10.93 -7.44
N SER A 111 -3.48 -11.35 -6.86
CA SER A 111 -3.27 -12.71 -6.34
C SER A 111 -3.47 -13.82 -7.38
N PHE A 112 -3.16 -13.53 -8.64
CA PHE A 112 -3.24 -14.46 -9.75
C PHE A 112 -1.84 -14.69 -10.36
N PRO A 113 -1.50 -15.90 -10.85
CA PRO A 113 -0.21 -16.16 -11.47
C PRO A 113 0.12 -15.17 -12.59
N GLY A 114 1.29 -14.56 -12.52
CA GLY A 114 1.72 -13.52 -13.46
C GLY A 114 1.13 -12.13 -13.22
N GLY A 115 0.29 -11.98 -12.21
CA GLY A 115 -0.23 -10.70 -11.75
C GLY A 115 0.52 -10.15 -10.54
N ILE A 116 -0.18 -9.32 -9.75
CA ILE A 116 0.39 -8.74 -8.53
C ILE A 116 0.16 -9.65 -7.32
N PRO A 117 1.14 -9.83 -6.42
CA PRO A 117 0.97 -10.65 -5.21
C PRO A 117 -0.07 -10.06 -4.25
N SER A 118 -0.64 -10.91 -3.40
CA SER A 118 -1.55 -10.50 -2.34
C SER A 118 -0.87 -9.75 -1.19
N GLN A 119 0.43 -9.96 -1.04
CA GLN A 119 1.27 -9.24 -0.07
C GLN A 119 1.86 -7.99 -0.72
N THR A 120 2.16 -6.98 0.09
CA THR A 120 2.93 -5.81 -0.37
C THR A 120 4.25 -6.29 -0.96
N ALA A 121 4.59 -5.79 -2.14
CA ALA A 121 5.81 -6.19 -2.83
C ALA A 121 6.35 -5.05 -3.70
N PRO A 122 7.65 -5.06 -4.04
CA PRO A 122 8.28 -4.04 -4.89
C PRO A 122 7.70 -3.95 -6.31
N ASN A 123 6.87 -4.91 -6.73
CA ASN A 123 6.08 -4.83 -7.97
C ASN A 123 5.05 -3.69 -7.94
N THR A 124 4.62 -3.26 -6.75
CA THR A 124 3.77 -2.08 -6.58
C THR A 124 4.63 -0.84 -6.64
N PRO A 125 4.33 0.14 -7.53
CA PRO A 125 5.12 1.35 -7.67
C PRO A 125 5.34 2.06 -6.33
N GLY A 126 6.57 2.53 -6.08
CA GLY A 126 6.93 3.20 -4.83
C GLY A 126 7.11 2.29 -3.61
N SER A 127 6.70 1.03 -3.67
CA SER A 127 6.93 0.08 -2.58
C SER A 127 8.35 -0.45 -2.61
N ILE A 128 9.04 -0.35 -1.47
CA ILE A 128 10.40 -0.92 -1.27
C ILE A 128 10.38 -2.11 -0.31
N ASN A 129 9.22 -2.41 0.28
CA ASN A 129 9.07 -3.45 1.29
C ASN A 129 8.35 -4.66 0.72
N GLU A 130 8.87 -5.85 1.03
CA GLU A 130 8.18 -7.12 0.83
C GLU A 130 7.51 -7.48 2.15
N GLY A 131 6.18 -7.60 2.15
CA GLY A 131 5.38 -7.68 3.36
C GLY A 131 4.96 -9.08 3.77
N GLY A 132 5.43 -10.13 3.09
CA GLY A 132 5.10 -11.52 3.42
C GLY A 132 5.77 -12.00 4.70
N GLU A 133 6.91 -11.43 5.05
CA GLU A 133 7.67 -11.73 6.25
C GLU A 133 7.66 -10.50 7.20
N LEU A 134 7.09 -10.67 8.39
CA LEU A 134 6.88 -9.58 9.33
C LEU A 134 8.16 -9.21 10.11
N GLY A 135 8.29 -7.92 10.45
CA GLY A 135 9.33 -7.41 11.34
C GLY A 135 10.43 -6.59 10.68
N TYR A 136 10.44 -6.48 9.35
CA TYR A 136 11.53 -5.82 8.61
C TYR A 136 11.20 -4.42 8.08
N SER A 137 9.92 -4.03 8.09
CA SER A 137 9.47 -2.75 7.52
C SER A 137 10.20 -1.54 8.12
N LEU A 138 10.36 -1.52 9.44
CA LEU A 138 11.02 -0.41 10.12
C LEU A 138 12.51 -0.32 9.79
N ALA A 139 13.20 -1.46 9.65
CA ALA A 139 14.60 -1.49 9.21
C ALA A 139 14.75 -0.97 7.77
N HIS A 140 13.83 -1.33 6.88
CA HIS A 140 13.78 -0.79 5.51
C HIS A 140 13.55 0.72 5.52
N ALA A 141 12.63 1.21 6.37
CA ALA A 141 12.37 2.64 6.51
C ALA A 141 13.60 3.42 6.95
N PHE A 142 14.34 2.92 7.95
CA PHE A 142 15.59 3.53 8.39
C PHE A 142 16.66 3.51 7.31
N GLY A 143 16.79 2.39 6.58
CA GLY A 143 17.72 2.29 5.47
C GLY A 143 17.42 3.25 4.33
N ALA A 144 16.14 3.45 4.02
CA ALA A 144 15.72 4.34 2.93
C ALA A 144 16.04 5.82 3.17
N VAL A 145 16.04 6.26 4.44
CA VAL A 145 16.27 7.67 4.79
C VAL A 145 17.75 8.02 5.01
N MET A 146 18.64 7.03 5.07
CA MET A 146 20.08 7.29 5.15
C MET A 146 20.57 8.03 3.91
N ASP A 147 21.36 9.08 4.09
CA ASP A 147 21.87 9.97 3.05
C ASP A 147 20.77 10.69 2.21
N ASN A 148 19.53 10.74 2.71
CA ASN A 148 18.39 11.40 2.07
C ASN A 148 17.75 12.44 3.00
N PRO A 149 18.34 13.62 3.19
CA PRO A 149 17.96 14.58 4.25
C PRO A 149 16.53 15.15 4.10
N THR A 150 15.93 15.08 2.91
CA THR A 150 14.56 15.56 2.66
C THR A 150 13.51 14.46 2.75
N LEU A 151 13.93 13.19 2.73
CA LEU A 151 13.00 12.05 2.66
C LEU A 151 12.36 11.76 4.02
N ILE A 152 11.05 11.55 4.00
CA ILE A 152 10.28 10.99 5.12
C ILE A 152 9.83 9.59 4.73
N ALA A 153 10.22 8.58 5.49
CA ALA A 153 9.70 7.23 5.35
C ALA A 153 8.55 7.00 6.35
N ALA A 154 7.32 7.07 5.89
CA ALA A 154 6.15 6.71 6.69
C ALA A 154 6.01 5.19 6.71
N CYS A 155 6.27 4.59 7.86
CA CYS A 155 6.28 3.15 8.06
C CYS A 155 5.09 2.73 8.92
N VAL A 156 4.12 2.07 8.31
CA VAL A 156 3.04 1.42 9.07
C VAL A 156 3.58 0.13 9.66
N VAL A 157 3.53 0.06 10.98
CA VAL A 157 3.91 -1.12 11.77
C VAL A 157 2.63 -1.83 12.19
N GLY A 158 2.47 -3.09 11.78
CA GLY A 158 1.35 -3.91 12.23
C GLY A 158 1.47 -4.31 13.69
N ASP A 159 0.34 -4.52 14.35
CA ASP A 159 0.28 -4.94 15.76
C ASP A 159 1.06 -6.25 16.00
N GLY A 160 0.81 -7.28 15.19
CA GLY A 160 1.56 -8.54 15.26
C GLY A 160 3.04 -8.39 14.86
N GLU A 161 3.33 -7.50 13.88
CA GLU A 161 4.70 -7.19 13.50
C GLU A 161 5.48 -6.53 14.66
N ALA A 162 4.81 -5.67 15.43
CA ALA A 162 5.41 -4.96 16.56
C ALA A 162 5.96 -5.89 17.64
N GLU A 163 5.41 -7.10 17.75
CA GLU A 163 5.84 -8.12 18.71
C GLU A 163 7.04 -8.96 18.22
N THR A 164 7.47 -8.78 16.97
CA THR A 164 8.60 -9.53 16.40
C THR A 164 9.95 -9.03 16.93
N GLY A 165 10.90 -9.94 17.08
CA GLY A 165 12.27 -9.60 17.46
C GLY A 165 12.95 -8.64 16.51
N PRO A 166 12.88 -8.86 15.18
CA PRO A 166 13.46 -7.94 14.19
C PRO A 166 12.93 -6.51 14.31
N LEU A 167 11.62 -6.31 14.49
CA LEU A 167 11.06 -4.97 14.64
C LEU A 167 11.47 -4.33 15.96
N ALA A 168 11.41 -5.07 17.07
CA ALA A 168 11.86 -4.57 18.38
C ALA A 168 13.32 -4.10 18.33
N THR A 169 14.18 -4.82 17.61
CA THR A 169 15.57 -4.44 17.39
C THR A 169 15.69 -3.20 16.50
N ALA A 170 14.88 -3.11 15.45
CA ALA A 170 14.91 -2.00 14.49
C ALA A 170 14.62 -0.63 15.12
N TRP A 171 13.85 -0.55 16.23
CA TRP A 171 13.62 0.70 16.96
C TRP A 171 14.91 1.41 17.38
N HIS A 172 15.98 0.66 17.64
CA HIS A 172 17.27 1.22 18.00
C HIS A 172 17.98 1.91 16.83
N SER A 173 17.54 1.68 15.58
CA SER A 173 18.19 2.22 14.38
C SER A 173 18.12 3.74 14.28
N ASN A 174 17.20 4.40 14.99
CA ASN A 174 17.14 5.85 15.01
C ASN A 174 18.42 6.52 15.56
N LYS A 175 19.22 5.77 16.32
CA LYS A 175 20.51 6.23 16.85
C LYS A 175 21.58 6.40 15.77
N PHE A 176 21.39 5.77 14.63
CA PHE A 176 22.32 5.83 13.51
C PHE A 176 22.00 6.95 12.53
N LEU A 177 20.82 7.55 12.63
CA LEU A 177 20.45 8.68 11.77
C LEU A 177 21.14 9.97 12.24
N ASN A 178 21.77 10.64 11.30
CA ASN A 178 22.30 11.97 11.49
C ASN A 178 21.26 13.01 11.03
N PRO A 179 20.71 13.85 11.90
CA PRO A 179 19.63 14.78 11.54
C PRO A 179 20.03 15.87 10.52
N VAL A 180 21.30 15.93 10.14
CA VAL A 180 21.80 16.88 9.13
C VAL A 180 21.88 16.25 7.74
N THR A 181 22.25 14.96 7.66
CA THR A 181 22.51 14.27 6.38
C THR A 181 21.45 13.26 6.02
N ASP A 182 20.65 12.82 6.98
CA ASP A 182 19.67 11.77 6.81
C ASP A 182 18.24 12.32 6.95
N GLY A 183 17.29 11.61 6.38
CA GLY A 183 15.88 11.93 6.48
C GLY A 183 15.25 11.47 7.81
N ALA A 184 13.93 11.35 7.81
CA ALA A 184 13.17 11.00 9.00
C ALA A 184 12.29 9.77 8.78
N VAL A 185 12.17 8.94 9.80
CA VAL A 185 11.20 7.83 9.83
C VAL A 185 10.01 8.24 10.67
N LEU A 186 8.81 8.07 10.11
CA LEU A 186 7.52 8.26 10.80
C LEU A 186 6.87 6.89 11.00
N PRO A 187 7.09 6.23 12.17
CA PRO A 187 6.44 4.97 12.45
C PRO A 187 4.99 5.20 12.89
N ILE A 188 4.07 4.38 12.37
CA ILE A 188 2.64 4.44 12.64
C ILE A 188 2.19 3.04 13.06
N LEU A 189 1.84 2.85 14.31
CA LEU A 189 1.29 1.58 14.79
C LEU A 189 -0.18 1.42 14.34
N HIS A 190 -0.50 0.25 13.78
CA HIS A 190 -1.84 -0.04 13.23
C HIS A 190 -2.27 -1.47 13.51
#